data_7f29907b1b586d110599a472ff5f2287
#
_entry.id   7f29907b1b586d110599a472ff5f2287
#
_cell.length_a   1.000
_cell.length_b   1.000
_cell.length_c   1.000
_cell.angle_alpha   90.00
_cell.angle_beta   90.00
_cell.angle_gamma   90.00
#
_symmetry.space_group_name_H-M   'P 1'
#
loop_
_entity.id
_entity.type
_entity.pdbx_description
1 polymer ?
#
loop_
_entity_poly.entity_id
_entity_poly.type
_entity_poly.pdbx_seq_one_letter_code
_entity_poly.pdbx_strand_id
1 'polypeptide(L)'
;MYENKHYKKCDRKKNLGFTLIELITVTAITSVLASVASSGITSTKYWLEPKRLFSAIQATRTLSITHNGHAVLCPSEDEIICLKDWQLPLMIFIDINNNKQRDINEKILQTITPYANLERTIEYPRTQIRFNSQGNINGYTGTLKYCSKYVSKGIVLSRVGRIRYLLNSNPRNPIICNN
;
A
#
# COMPACT_ATOMS: atom_id res chain seq x y z
N MET A 1 -70.53 -39.31 -7.97
CA MET A 1 -69.63 -38.26 -7.47
C MET A 1 -68.24 -38.81 -7.63
N TYR A 2 -67.57 -38.53 -8.77
CA TYR A 2 -66.23 -39.04 -9.09
C TYR A 2 -65.19 -37.93 -8.81
N GLU A 3 -64.30 -38.19 -7.87
CA GLU A 3 -63.23 -37.27 -7.45
C GLU A 3 -62.02 -37.46 -8.35
N ASN A 4 -61.67 -36.44 -9.17
CA ASN A 4 -60.55 -36.43 -10.06
C ASN A 4 -59.25 -36.13 -9.27
N LYS A 5 -58.46 -37.16 -8.98
CA LYS A 5 -57.08 -37.01 -8.45
C LYS A 5 -56.14 -36.52 -9.53
N HIS A 6 -55.78 -35.26 -9.48
CA HIS A 6 -54.67 -34.69 -10.27
C HIS A 6 -53.34 -35.26 -9.78
N TYR A 7 -52.73 -36.16 -10.53
CA TYR A 7 -51.35 -36.57 -10.33
C TYR A 7 -50.41 -35.47 -10.82
N LYS A 8 -49.70 -34.81 -9.93
CA LYS A 8 -48.60 -33.93 -10.25
C LYS A 8 -47.44 -34.77 -10.82
N LYS A 9 -47.12 -34.57 -12.08
CA LYS A 9 -45.99 -35.17 -12.76
C LYS A 9 -44.70 -34.60 -12.13
N CYS A 10 -43.94 -35.43 -11.44
CA CYS A 10 -42.68 -35.08 -10.84
C CYS A 10 -41.66 -34.96 -11.99
N ASP A 11 -41.26 -33.72 -12.30
CA ASP A 11 -40.28 -33.39 -13.34
C ASP A 11 -38.91 -33.77 -12.81
N ARG A 12 -38.36 -34.92 -13.23
CA ARG A 12 -37.04 -35.40 -12.84
C ARG A 12 -36.01 -34.58 -13.59
N LYS A 13 -35.42 -33.56 -12.94
CA LYS A 13 -34.28 -32.82 -13.44
C LYS A 13 -33.17 -33.82 -13.77
N LYS A 14 -32.82 -33.92 -15.04
CA LYS A 14 -31.65 -34.69 -15.49
C LYS A 14 -30.39 -34.03 -14.96
N ASN A 15 -29.75 -34.66 -14.01
CA ASN A 15 -28.38 -34.26 -13.62
C ASN A 15 -27.44 -34.61 -14.80
N LEU A 16 -27.06 -33.60 -15.55
CA LEU A 16 -26.05 -33.70 -16.58
C LEU A 16 -24.68 -33.75 -15.87
N GLY A 17 -24.09 -34.92 -15.84
CA GLY A 17 -22.69 -35.09 -15.37
C GLY A 17 -21.69 -34.50 -16.36
N PHE A 18 -20.56 -34.04 -15.87
CA PHE A 18 -19.45 -33.60 -16.71
C PHE A 18 -18.84 -34.77 -17.50
N THR A 19 -18.48 -34.52 -18.74
CA THR A 19 -17.74 -35.49 -19.54
C THR A 19 -16.27 -35.50 -19.16
N LEU A 20 -15.59 -36.64 -19.34
CA LEU A 20 -14.17 -36.74 -19.02
C LEU A 20 -13.33 -35.80 -19.89
N ILE A 21 -13.72 -35.57 -21.15
CA ILE A 21 -13.05 -34.65 -22.05
C ILE A 21 -13.16 -33.18 -21.56
N GLU A 22 -14.31 -32.80 -21.01
CA GLU A 22 -14.54 -31.49 -20.48
C GLU A 22 -13.66 -31.21 -19.25
N LEU A 23 -13.49 -32.22 -18.38
CA LEU A 23 -12.58 -32.10 -17.23
C LEU A 23 -11.12 -31.94 -17.68
N ILE A 24 -10.67 -32.74 -18.66
CA ILE A 24 -9.28 -32.68 -19.16
C ILE A 24 -9.01 -31.32 -19.82
N THR A 25 -9.94 -30.81 -20.63
CA THR A 25 -9.75 -29.53 -21.31
C THR A 25 -9.68 -28.36 -20.31
N VAL A 26 -10.54 -28.35 -19.29
CA VAL A 26 -10.52 -27.31 -18.25
C VAL A 26 -9.22 -27.36 -17.43
N THR A 27 -8.77 -28.55 -17.02
CA THR A 27 -7.51 -28.69 -16.27
C THR A 27 -6.30 -28.31 -17.10
N ALA A 28 -6.28 -28.59 -18.37
CA ALA A 28 -5.20 -28.21 -19.30
C ALA A 28 -5.12 -26.67 -19.43
N ILE A 29 -6.25 -26.00 -19.64
CA ILE A 29 -6.29 -24.53 -19.76
C ILE A 29 -5.91 -23.86 -18.46
N THR A 30 -6.44 -24.31 -17.32
CA THR A 30 -6.13 -23.73 -16.01
C THR A 30 -4.67 -23.90 -15.62
N SER A 31 -4.03 -25.03 -15.97
CA SER A 31 -2.60 -25.23 -15.69
C SER A 31 -1.70 -24.28 -16.47
N VAL A 32 -2.02 -23.99 -17.74
CA VAL A 32 -1.28 -23.02 -18.56
C VAL A 32 -1.46 -21.60 -17.98
N LEU A 33 -2.67 -21.19 -17.63
CA LEU A 33 -2.93 -19.88 -17.05
C LEU A 33 -2.22 -19.69 -15.70
N ALA A 34 -2.18 -20.71 -14.85
CA ALA A 34 -1.50 -20.68 -13.57
C ALA A 34 0.02 -20.52 -13.72
N SER A 35 0.64 -21.12 -14.73
CA SER A 35 2.07 -21.02 -14.98
C SER A 35 2.51 -19.61 -15.39
N VAL A 36 1.70 -18.90 -16.17
CA VAL A 36 1.98 -17.52 -16.60
C VAL A 36 1.80 -16.51 -15.45
N ALA A 37 0.83 -16.74 -14.57
CA ALA A 37 0.53 -15.83 -13.46
C ALA A 37 1.65 -15.79 -12.40
N SER A 38 2.44 -16.85 -12.23
CA SER A 38 3.42 -16.95 -11.13
C SER A 38 4.74 -16.20 -11.39
N SER A 39 5.11 -15.94 -12.62
CA SER A 39 6.43 -15.40 -12.99
C SER A 39 6.59 -13.88 -12.84
N GLY A 40 5.50 -13.12 -12.76
CA GLY A 40 5.52 -11.64 -12.74
C GLY A 40 5.43 -10.97 -11.35
N ILE A 41 5.15 -11.73 -10.30
CA ILE A 41 4.73 -11.15 -9.00
C ILE A 41 5.87 -10.43 -8.27
N THR A 42 7.09 -10.91 -8.35
CA THR A 42 8.22 -10.35 -7.58
C THR A 42 8.67 -9.00 -8.13
N SER A 43 8.83 -8.86 -9.43
CA SER A 43 9.24 -7.59 -10.06
C SER A 43 8.18 -6.50 -9.89
N THR A 44 6.91 -6.85 -9.88
CA THR A 44 5.79 -5.93 -9.68
C THR A 44 5.84 -5.25 -8.31
N LYS A 45 6.27 -5.95 -7.25
CA LYS A 45 6.38 -5.39 -5.90
C LYS A 45 7.33 -4.19 -5.82
N TYR A 46 8.46 -4.24 -6.53
CA TYR A 46 9.42 -3.12 -6.60
C TYR A 46 8.82 -1.84 -7.19
N TRP A 47 7.89 -1.98 -8.14
CA TRP A 47 7.17 -0.85 -8.74
C TRP A 47 5.99 -0.36 -7.91
N LEU A 48 5.38 -1.25 -7.13
CA LEU A 48 4.21 -0.93 -6.29
C LEU A 48 4.61 -0.24 -4.97
N GLU A 49 5.73 -0.62 -4.37
CA GLU A 49 6.11 -0.10 -3.05
C GLU A 49 6.29 1.43 -3.03
N PRO A 50 6.99 2.07 -3.98
CA PRO A 50 7.06 3.53 -4.00
C PRO A 50 5.70 4.21 -4.25
N LYS A 51 4.77 3.54 -4.95
CA LYS A 51 3.39 4.03 -5.09
C LYS A 51 2.63 3.96 -3.77
N ARG A 52 2.80 2.88 -3.00
CA ARG A 52 2.20 2.75 -1.66
C ARG A 52 2.74 3.82 -0.71
N LEU A 53 4.05 4.08 -0.72
CA LEU A 53 4.66 5.15 0.07
C LEU A 53 4.11 6.53 -0.31
N PHE A 54 3.99 6.80 -1.60
CA PHE A 54 3.39 8.05 -2.09
C PHE A 54 1.94 8.20 -1.63
N SER A 55 1.13 7.14 -1.75
CA SER A 55 -0.26 7.13 -1.28
C SER A 55 -0.36 7.30 0.24
N ALA A 56 0.54 6.68 1.02
CA ALA A 56 0.59 6.83 2.46
C ALA A 56 0.86 8.29 2.88
N ILE A 57 1.80 8.95 2.20
CA ILE A 57 2.10 10.36 2.46
C ILE A 57 0.90 11.24 2.10
N GLN A 58 0.23 10.96 0.97
CA GLN A 58 -0.99 11.69 0.59
C GLN A 58 -2.13 11.46 1.59
N ALA A 59 -2.33 10.22 2.05
CA ALA A 59 -3.31 9.87 3.07
C ALA A 59 -3.04 10.64 4.37
N THR A 60 -1.78 10.70 4.82
CA THR A 60 -1.39 11.46 6.02
C THR A 60 -1.77 12.93 5.88
N ARG A 61 -1.50 13.55 4.73
CA ARG A 61 -1.91 14.94 4.46
C ARG A 61 -3.42 15.10 4.50
N THR A 62 -4.17 14.21 3.86
CA THR A 62 -5.64 14.25 3.86
C THR A 62 -6.18 14.11 5.28
N LEU A 63 -5.65 13.17 6.06
CA LEU A 63 -6.04 12.96 7.46
C LEU A 63 -5.77 14.19 8.33
N SER A 64 -4.67 14.92 8.12
CA SER A 64 -4.39 16.15 8.87
C SER A 64 -5.46 17.23 8.64
N ILE A 65 -5.93 17.35 7.40
CA ILE A 65 -6.97 18.31 7.01
C ILE A 65 -8.34 17.87 7.55
N THR A 66 -8.71 16.59 7.35
CA THR A 66 -10.03 16.08 7.74
C THR A 66 -10.23 16.03 9.24
N HIS A 67 -9.17 15.74 10.01
CA HIS A 67 -9.22 15.75 11.48
C HIS A 67 -8.89 17.12 12.07
N ASN A 68 -8.63 18.14 11.25
CA ASN A 68 -8.21 19.48 11.69
C ASN A 68 -7.09 19.43 12.73
N GLY A 69 -6.11 18.52 12.53
CA GLY A 69 -5.07 18.23 13.50
C GLY A 69 -3.71 17.96 12.86
N HIS A 70 -2.75 17.55 13.67
CA HIS A 70 -1.44 17.15 13.18
C HIS A 70 -1.44 15.66 12.85
N ALA A 71 -1.31 15.30 11.57
CA ALA A 71 -1.12 13.90 11.17
C ALA A 71 0.37 13.60 10.97
N VAL A 72 0.78 12.46 11.48
CA VAL A 72 2.16 11.98 11.47
C VAL A 72 2.24 10.64 10.75
N LEU A 73 3.21 10.51 9.85
CA LEU A 73 3.65 9.26 9.25
C LEU A 73 5.09 9.01 9.70
N CYS A 74 5.35 7.91 10.37
CA CYS A 74 6.70 7.54 10.76
C CYS A 74 6.92 6.03 10.80
N PRO A 75 8.19 5.57 10.64
CA PRO A 75 8.54 4.19 10.87
C PRO A 75 8.53 3.87 12.37
N SER A 76 8.02 2.70 12.72
CA SER A 76 7.97 2.19 14.08
C SER A 76 7.99 0.67 14.08
N GLU A 77 8.65 0.08 15.04
CA GLU A 77 8.68 -1.35 15.26
C GLU A 77 7.59 -1.77 16.26
N ASP A 78 7.38 -0.95 17.28
CA ASP A 78 6.48 -1.20 18.42
C ASP A 78 5.16 -0.42 18.35
N GLU A 79 4.96 0.35 17.28
CA GLU A 79 3.82 1.25 17.11
C GLU A 79 3.71 2.36 18.17
N ILE A 80 4.78 2.63 18.90
CA ILE A 80 4.85 3.65 19.96
C ILE A 80 5.83 4.76 19.58
N ILE A 81 7.08 4.41 19.26
CA ILE A 81 8.16 5.35 19.02
C ILE A 81 8.46 5.49 17.54
N CYS A 82 8.54 6.74 17.05
CA CYS A 82 9.00 7.02 15.70
C CYS A 82 10.51 6.86 15.59
N LEU A 83 10.96 5.94 14.72
CA LEU A 83 12.37 5.65 14.46
C LEU A 83 12.86 6.35 13.18
N LYS A 84 14.15 6.30 12.92
CA LYS A 84 14.74 6.86 11.71
C LYS A 84 14.87 5.82 10.57
N ASP A 85 14.70 4.56 10.89
CA ASP A 85 14.79 3.47 9.92
C ASP A 85 13.51 3.33 9.10
N TRP A 86 13.51 3.87 7.89
CA TRP A 86 12.37 3.84 6.95
C TRP A 86 12.16 2.47 6.28
N GLN A 87 12.94 1.44 6.65
CA GLN A 87 12.71 0.05 6.24
C GLN A 87 11.62 -0.63 7.08
N LEU A 88 11.36 -0.10 8.27
CA LEU A 88 10.39 -0.62 9.24
C LEU A 88 8.94 -0.37 8.78
N PRO A 89 7.95 -1.04 9.38
CA PRO A 89 6.54 -0.69 9.19
C PRO A 89 6.28 0.77 9.50
N LEU A 90 5.43 1.40 8.69
CA LEU A 90 5.06 2.81 8.86
C LEU A 90 3.70 2.88 9.53
N MET A 91 3.56 3.74 10.52
CA MET A 91 2.28 4.08 11.15
C MET A 91 1.83 5.49 10.83
N ILE A 92 0.51 5.68 10.71
CA ILE A 92 -0.13 6.98 10.58
C ILE A 92 -1.03 7.20 11.79
N PHE A 93 -0.83 8.31 12.51
CA PHE A 93 -1.65 8.70 13.65
C PHE A 93 -1.90 10.20 13.67
N ILE A 94 -2.86 10.64 14.48
CA ILE A 94 -3.12 12.06 14.76
C ILE A 94 -2.48 12.40 16.10
N ASP A 95 -1.51 13.31 16.07
CA ASP A 95 -0.87 13.88 17.24
C ASP A 95 -1.75 15.01 17.79
N ILE A 96 -2.56 14.68 18.79
CA ILE A 96 -3.62 15.55 19.33
C ILE A 96 -3.03 16.68 20.18
N ASN A 97 -2.05 16.34 21.02
CA ASN A 97 -1.44 17.29 21.97
C ASN A 97 -0.21 18.01 21.41
N ASN A 98 0.17 17.73 20.16
CA ASN A 98 1.28 18.38 19.44
C ASN A 98 2.66 18.14 20.08
N ASN A 99 2.84 16.99 20.77
CA ASN A 99 4.11 16.64 21.41
C ASN A 99 5.12 15.96 20.47
N LYS A 100 4.72 15.63 19.22
CA LYS A 100 5.52 14.99 18.16
C LYS A 100 5.85 13.51 18.44
N GLN A 101 5.18 12.92 19.39
CA GLN A 101 5.27 11.50 19.73
C GLN A 101 3.86 10.91 19.69
N ARG A 102 3.77 9.59 19.57
CA ARG A 102 2.48 8.93 19.69
C ARG A 102 2.21 8.57 21.14
N ASP A 103 1.12 9.06 21.69
CA ASP A 103 0.63 8.66 23.00
C ASP A 103 -0.35 7.48 22.88
N ILE A 104 -0.53 6.73 23.97
CA ILE A 104 -1.39 5.54 23.99
C ILE A 104 -2.85 5.86 23.65
N ASN A 105 -3.30 7.08 23.94
CA ASN A 105 -4.63 7.56 23.64
C ASN A 105 -4.82 8.02 22.18
N GLU A 106 -3.74 8.10 21.42
CA GLU A 106 -3.73 8.49 20.03
C GLU A 106 -3.86 7.27 19.14
N LYS A 107 -4.99 7.20 18.43
CA LYS A 107 -5.32 6.05 17.59
C LYS A 107 -4.44 6.00 16.34
N ILE A 108 -3.85 4.85 16.08
CA ILE A 108 -3.27 4.55 14.77
C ILE A 108 -4.40 4.41 13.75
N LEU A 109 -4.35 5.21 12.70
CA LEU A 109 -5.36 5.21 11.65
C LEU A 109 -5.03 4.24 10.53
N GLN A 110 -3.72 4.04 10.28
CA GLN A 110 -3.24 3.13 9.25
C GLN A 110 -1.83 2.66 9.58
N THR A 111 -1.56 1.38 9.30
CA THR A 111 -0.21 0.80 9.30
C THR A 111 0.13 0.29 7.90
N ILE A 112 1.33 0.58 7.41
CA ILE A 112 1.85 0.14 6.11
C ILE A 112 3.02 -0.79 6.36
N THR A 113 2.78 -2.10 6.18
CA THR A 113 3.83 -3.10 6.29
C THR A 113 4.63 -3.18 4.99
N PRO A 114 5.97 -3.14 5.04
CA PRO A 114 6.82 -3.35 3.88
C PRO A 114 6.59 -4.73 3.25
N TYR A 115 6.88 -4.87 1.95
CA TYR A 115 6.90 -6.19 1.33
C TYR A 115 8.08 -7.00 1.87
N ALA A 116 7.82 -8.23 2.31
CA ALA A 116 8.85 -9.16 2.71
C ALA A 116 9.76 -9.53 1.52
N ASN A 117 11.05 -9.81 1.81
CA ASN A 117 12.04 -10.27 0.85
C ASN A 117 12.28 -9.32 -0.35
N LEU A 118 12.16 -8.02 -0.12
CA LEU A 118 12.50 -7.00 -1.10
C LEU A 118 13.84 -6.36 -0.73
N GLU A 119 14.86 -6.55 -1.60
CA GLU A 119 16.13 -5.83 -1.48
C GLU A 119 15.93 -4.38 -1.93
N ARG A 120 15.79 -3.50 -0.98
CA ARG A 120 15.60 -2.07 -1.22
C ARG A 120 16.12 -1.24 -0.05
N THR A 121 16.37 0.03 -0.34
CA THR A 121 16.70 1.05 0.67
C THR A 121 15.68 2.18 0.57
N ILE A 122 15.16 2.61 1.71
CA ILE A 122 14.28 3.77 1.82
C ILE A 122 14.95 4.76 2.77
N GLU A 123 15.19 5.98 2.27
CA GLU A 123 15.87 7.03 3.03
C GLU A 123 14.99 8.28 3.09
N TYR A 124 14.89 8.86 4.27
CA TYR A 124 14.31 10.18 4.50
C TYR A 124 15.13 10.94 5.53
N PRO A 125 15.36 12.25 5.37
CA PRO A 125 16.26 13.00 6.26
C PRO A 125 15.71 13.21 7.67
N ARG A 126 14.44 12.86 7.93
CA ARG A 126 13.76 13.04 9.21
C ARG A 126 13.25 11.71 9.75
N THR A 127 12.96 11.66 11.05
CA THR A 127 12.33 10.51 11.72
C THR A 127 10.84 10.38 11.39
N GLN A 128 10.21 11.44 10.92
CA GLN A 128 8.78 11.47 10.62
C GLN A 128 8.46 12.46 9.51
N ILE A 129 7.32 12.25 8.85
CA ILE A 129 6.65 13.21 7.96
C ILE A 129 5.42 13.70 8.71
N ARG A 130 5.31 15.03 8.88
CA ARG A 130 4.25 15.61 9.67
C ARG A 130 3.55 16.73 8.93
N PHE A 131 2.22 16.65 8.87
CA PHE A 131 1.36 17.66 8.30
C PHE A 131 0.56 18.34 9.40
N ASN A 132 0.38 19.66 9.30
CA ASN A 132 -0.53 20.41 10.16
C ASN A 132 -1.98 20.36 9.64
N SER A 133 -2.93 20.94 10.36
CA SER A 133 -4.37 20.99 9.99
C SER A 133 -4.65 21.63 8.62
N GLN A 134 -3.74 22.42 8.08
CA GLN A 134 -3.83 23.01 6.74
C GLN A 134 -3.17 22.15 5.65
N GLY A 135 -2.62 20.99 6.01
CA GLY A 135 -1.90 20.10 5.10
C GLY A 135 -0.51 20.61 4.69
N ASN A 136 0.09 21.50 5.47
CA ASN A 136 1.45 22.03 5.26
C ASN A 136 2.47 21.22 6.07
N ILE A 137 3.70 21.15 5.56
CA ILE A 137 4.84 20.53 6.25
C ILE A 137 5.78 21.62 6.78
N ASN A 138 5.80 21.82 8.07
CA ASN A 138 6.71 22.77 8.71
C ASN A 138 7.88 22.02 9.35
N GLY A 139 9.10 22.22 8.82
CA GLY A 139 10.32 21.60 9.36
C GLY A 139 10.57 20.13 8.96
N TYR A 140 9.61 19.49 8.32
CA TYR A 140 9.68 18.08 7.91
C TYR A 140 9.77 17.91 6.38
N THR A 141 10.23 18.94 5.68
CA THR A 141 10.46 18.88 4.23
C THR A 141 11.65 18.00 3.89
N GLY A 142 11.63 17.41 2.70
CA GLY A 142 12.72 16.57 2.24
C GLY A 142 12.33 15.76 1.01
N THR A 143 13.24 14.89 0.61
CA THR A 143 12.99 13.90 -0.44
C THR A 143 13.12 12.52 0.17
N LEU A 144 12.02 11.75 0.12
CA LEU A 144 12.06 10.33 0.43
C LEU A 144 12.61 9.62 -0.80
N LYS A 145 13.73 8.93 -0.64
CA LYS A 145 14.39 8.16 -1.69
C LYS A 145 14.03 6.69 -1.51
N TYR A 146 13.55 6.08 -2.57
CA TYR A 146 13.36 4.64 -2.69
C TYR A 146 14.33 4.11 -3.71
N CYS A 147 15.19 3.19 -3.30
CA CYS A 147 16.23 2.59 -4.12
C CYS A 147 16.10 1.08 -4.08
N SER A 148 16.08 0.46 -5.26
CA SER A 148 16.08 -0.99 -5.41
C SER A 148 16.81 -1.38 -6.69
N LYS A 149 17.05 -2.67 -6.87
CA LYS A 149 17.64 -3.24 -8.09
C LYS A 149 16.91 -2.83 -9.38
N TYR A 150 15.59 -2.65 -9.33
CA TYR A 150 14.77 -2.41 -10.52
C TYR A 150 14.23 -0.99 -10.64
N VAL A 151 14.13 -0.27 -9.53
CA VAL A 151 13.45 1.02 -9.50
C VAL A 151 14.11 1.94 -8.50
N SER A 152 14.39 3.16 -8.95
CA SER A 152 14.77 4.26 -8.06
C SER A 152 13.76 5.40 -8.21
N LYS A 153 13.17 5.85 -7.11
CA LYS A 153 12.16 6.92 -7.08
C LYS A 153 12.43 7.87 -5.92
N GLY A 154 12.31 9.16 -6.20
CA GLY A 154 12.29 10.20 -5.18
C GLY A 154 10.88 10.76 -5.01
N ILE A 155 10.44 10.95 -3.78
CA ILE A 155 9.20 11.63 -3.44
C ILE A 155 9.57 12.92 -2.73
N VAL A 156 9.34 14.04 -3.38
CA VAL A 156 9.68 15.37 -2.85
C VAL A 156 8.49 15.94 -2.08
N LEU A 157 8.78 16.41 -0.86
CA LEU A 157 7.83 17.03 0.05
C LEU A 157 8.19 18.50 0.24
N SER A 158 7.35 19.41 -0.23
CA SER A 158 7.55 20.84 -0.09
C SER A 158 6.87 21.40 1.16
N ARG A 159 7.29 22.60 1.59
CA ARG A 159 6.75 23.28 2.78
C ARG A 159 5.22 23.42 2.76
N VAL A 160 4.64 23.70 1.59
CA VAL A 160 3.18 23.84 1.41
C VAL A 160 2.45 22.50 1.28
N GLY A 161 3.09 21.40 1.66
CA GLY A 161 2.49 20.07 1.61
C GLY A 161 2.32 19.49 0.20
N ARG A 162 2.95 20.08 -0.83
CA ARG A 162 2.93 19.52 -2.18
C ARG A 162 3.83 18.28 -2.24
N ILE A 163 3.25 17.17 -2.67
CA ILE A 163 3.91 15.86 -2.83
C ILE A 163 4.05 15.59 -4.32
N ARG A 164 5.26 15.26 -4.78
CA ARG A 164 5.51 14.95 -6.20
C ARG A 164 6.64 13.94 -6.34
N TYR A 165 6.62 13.16 -7.40
CA TYR A 165 7.78 12.37 -7.78
C TYR A 165 8.91 13.27 -8.31
N LEU A 166 10.14 12.93 -7.96
CA LEU A 166 11.32 13.49 -8.61
C LEU A 166 11.48 12.76 -9.96
N LEU A 167 11.56 13.52 -11.04
CA LEU A 167 11.85 12.97 -12.35
C LEU A 167 13.33 12.61 -12.42
N ASN A 168 13.66 11.37 -12.79
CA ASN A 168 15.05 10.89 -12.95
C ASN A 168 15.87 11.69 -13.97
N SER A 169 15.21 12.47 -14.82
CA SER A 169 15.83 13.28 -15.87
C SER A 169 16.37 14.65 -15.42
N ASN A 170 16.33 14.96 -14.12
CA ASN A 170 16.87 16.22 -13.65
C ASN A 170 18.36 16.06 -13.30
N PRO A 171 19.30 16.50 -14.18
CA PRO A 171 20.74 16.37 -13.94
C PRO A 171 21.22 17.19 -12.72
N ARG A 172 20.42 18.15 -12.23
CA ARG A 172 20.76 18.97 -11.06
C ARG A 172 20.44 18.30 -9.72
N ASN A 173 19.68 17.21 -9.72
CA ASN A 173 19.35 16.48 -8.49
C ASN A 173 19.05 15.01 -8.80
N PRO A 174 20.08 14.22 -9.19
CA PRO A 174 19.91 12.80 -9.46
C PRO A 174 19.53 12.08 -8.16
N ILE A 175 18.69 11.05 -8.28
CA ILE A 175 18.45 10.12 -7.18
C ILE A 175 19.69 9.24 -7.10
N ILE A 176 20.60 9.60 -6.20
CA ILE A 176 21.79 8.80 -5.92
C ILE A 176 21.36 7.77 -4.87
N CYS A 177 21.43 6.50 -5.27
CA CYS A 177 21.26 5.36 -4.39
C CYS A 177 22.67 4.93 -3.95
N ASN A 178 22.98 5.08 -2.68
CA ASN A 178 24.19 4.51 -2.10
C ASN A 178 23.93 3.00 -1.95
N ASN A 179 24.65 2.19 -2.72
CA ASN A 179 24.67 0.73 -2.57
C ASN A 179 25.46 0.36 -1.33
#